data_8bdc49fffcab8191e977581d5c0a4342
#
_entry.id   8bdc49fffcab8191e977581d5c0a4342
#
_cell.length_a   1.000
_cell.length_b   1.000
_cell.length_c   1.000
_cell.angle_alpha   90.00
_cell.angle_beta   90.00
_cell.angle_gamma   90.00
#
_symmetry.space_group_name_H-M   'P 1'
#
loop_
_entity.id
_entity.type
_entity.pdbx_description
1 polymer ?
#
loop_
_entity_poly.entity_id
_entity_poly.type
_entity_poly.pdbx_seq_one_letter_code
_entity_poly.pdbx_strand_id
1 'polypeptide(L)'
;MILDRIHSPEDLRALDGSELPLLCDELRDFLVTQVSRTGGHLASNLGVVELTVAIHRVFDTARDRLVFDVGHQCYVHKILTGRADRFPTLRQLGGISGFPKPCESAHDAFIAGHASNSVSVALGMARARTMLHEDYSVLALIGDGALTGGLAYEGLNNAGASGEPLIVILNDNGMSIDRNVGAMSEHLSRLRTKPEYFAFKKAYHNALSGTAAGRALYRFNHSLKTGLKKAMLPNATMFEDMGFAYLGPVDGHDLAQLTTTLEWAREMKRPVLVHVRTQKGHGYAPAEREPWKFHGVGPFDAATGAVPPAKESFSSVFGAALTELAEEDPRVCAITAAMEDGTGLTPFAGRFPDRFFDVGIAEGHAAAMAAGLAKQGALPVFAVYSSFLQRAYDQLLHDVALSGLHVVFAVDRAGLVGADGATHHGVMDTVFLFGIPNMTVLCPASFAELRAMLRRALFEMTGPVAIRYPRGGEGAFTADTSAGDFAELCTGKDITLCAYGTLINNVLGAAELLHEDGIEARVVKLNRISPFCGGELSRIFGTTKRLLVAEECSGVGCIGQRIAAILAEEGHEPQRLMLCNLGRRFIEQGSVGELYRQCGLDAESLARTAKEVCQ
;
A
#
# COMPACT_ATOMS: atom_id res chain seq x y z
N MET A 1 8.31 31.41 -14.82
CA MET A 1 8.21 30.04 -15.39
C MET A 1 6.81 29.83 -15.94
N ILE A 2 6.60 28.86 -16.84
CA ILE A 2 5.24 28.49 -17.31
C ILE A 2 4.43 27.95 -16.14
N LEU A 3 5.03 27.14 -15.30
CA LEU A 3 4.41 26.55 -14.11
C LEU A 3 3.80 27.60 -13.17
N ASP A 4 4.42 28.77 -13.04
CA ASP A 4 3.90 29.86 -12.19
C ASP A 4 2.55 30.43 -12.67
N ARG A 5 2.14 30.12 -13.90
CA ARG A 5 0.85 30.54 -14.50
C ARG A 5 -0.22 29.47 -14.37
N ILE A 6 0.11 28.29 -13.83
CA ILE A 6 -0.80 27.15 -13.74
C ILE A 6 -1.36 27.04 -12.32
N HIS A 7 -2.58 27.51 -12.14
CA HIS A 7 -3.32 27.43 -10.87
C HIS A 7 -4.54 26.50 -10.98
N SER A 8 -4.89 26.12 -12.21
CA SER A 8 -6.02 25.26 -12.51
C SER A 8 -5.79 24.48 -13.81
N PRO A 9 -6.56 23.40 -14.07
CA PRO A 9 -6.52 22.71 -15.36
C PRO A 9 -6.96 23.60 -16.54
N GLU A 10 -7.75 24.64 -16.31
CA GLU A 10 -8.13 25.65 -17.30
C GLU A 10 -6.91 26.40 -17.83
N ASP A 11 -6.00 26.81 -16.95
CA ASP A 11 -4.77 27.50 -17.31
C ASP A 11 -3.89 26.62 -18.21
N LEU A 12 -3.79 25.31 -17.86
CA LEU A 12 -3.10 24.33 -18.69
C LEU A 12 -3.73 24.20 -20.09
N ARG A 13 -5.07 24.15 -20.18
CA ARG A 13 -5.78 24.06 -21.46
C ARG A 13 -5.61 25.30 -22.33
N ALA A 14 -5.36 26.45 -21.72
CA ALA A 14 -5.13 27.71 -22.42
C ALA A 14 -3.70 27.85 -23.00
N LEU A 15 -2.74 27.02 -22.59
CA LEU A 15 -1.37 27.06 -23.11
C LEU A 15 -1.31 26.66 -24.59
N ASP A 16 -0.38 27.31 -25.33
CA ASP A 16 -0.01 26.83 -26.66
C ASP A 16 0.66 25.45 -26.59
N GLY A 17 0.45 24.61 -27.59
CA GLY A 17 1.05 23.28 -27.64
C GLY A 17 2.58 23.27 -27.62
N SER A 18 3.22 24.36 -28.10
CA SER A 18 4.67 24.53 -28.07
C SER A 18 5.25 24.81 -26.67
N GLU A 19 4.41 25.28 -25.72
CA GLU A 19 4.80 25.54 -24.33
C GLU A 19 4.80 24.25 -23.45
N LEU A 20 4.07 23.21 -23.87
CA LEU A 20 3.87 22.01 -23.06
C LEU A 20 5.16 21.23 -22.76
N PRO A 21 6.11 21.04 -23.69
CA PRO A 21 7.38 20.37 -23.35
C PRO A 21 8.16 21.10 -22.25
N LEU A 22 8.22 22.44 -22.31
CA LEU A 22 8.90 23.23 -21.28
C LEU A 22 8.18 23.15 -19.93
N LEU A 23 6.85 23.12 -19.92
CA LEU A 23 6.07 22.88 -18.70
C LEU A 23 6.40 21.50 -18.09
N CYS A 24 6.55 20.46 -18.91
CA CYS A 24 6.93 19.12 -18.42
C CYS A 24 8.33 19.12 -17.75
N ASP A 25 9.27 19.86 -18.31
CA ASP A 25 10.61 20.02 -17.71
C ASP A 25 10.52 20.78 -16.38
N GLU A 26 9.79 21.89 -16.33
CA GLU A 26 9.57 22.68 -15.09
C GLU A 26 8.85 21.84 -13.99
N LEU A 27 7.90 20.98 -14.39
CA LEU A 27 7.24 20.05 -13.46
C LEU A 27 8.21 19.02 -12.87
N ARG A 28 9.15 18.50 -13.67
CA ARG A 28 10.19 17.56 -13.18
C ARG A 28 11.13 18.26 -12.19
N ASP A 29 11.62 19.45 -12.55
CA ASP A 29 12.49 20.23 -11.68
C ASP A 29 11.80 20.55 -10.35
N PHE A 30 10.54 20.94 -10.41
CA PHE A 30 9.71 21.18 -9.22
C PHE A 30 9.59 19.91 -8.37
N LEU A 31 9.27 18.76 -8.95
CA LEU A 31 9.13 17.48 -8.25
C LEU A 31 10.43 17.07 -7.56
N VAL A 32 11.56 17.13 -8.28
CA VAL A 32 12.88 16.79 -7.70
C VAL A 32 13.19 17.72 -6.54
N THR A 33 12.97 19.04 -6.72
CA THR A 33 13.25 20.06 -5.69
C THR A 33 12.38 19.85 -4.43
N GLN A 34 11.08 19.61 -4.58
CA GLN A 34 10.18 19.48 -3.44
C GLN A 34 10.36 18.13 -2.74
N VAL A 35 10.39 17.03 -3.49
CA VAL A 35 10.51 15.68 -2.91
C VAL A 35 11.88 15.44 -2.29
N SER A 36 12.94 16.08 -2.77
CA SER A 36 14.25 16.01 -2.11
C SER A 36 14.23 16.53 -0.67
N ARG A 37 13.30 17.45 -0.34
CA ARG A 37 13.14 18.05 1.00
C ARG A 37 12.13 17.31 1.87
N THR A 38 10.99 16.93 1.30
CA THR A 38 9.88 16.32 2.05
C THR A 38 9.94 14.80 2.10
N GLY A 39 10.68 14.18 1.19
CA GLY A 39 10.50 12.77 0.84
C GLY A 39 9.22 12.56 0.05
N GLY A 40 9.04 11.37 -0.51
CA GLY A 40 7.83 11.01 -1.27
C GLY A 40 8.09 9.99 -2.38
N HIS A 41 7.13 9.86 -3.30
CA HIS A 41 7.17 8.91 -4.41
C HIS A 41 7.70 9.60 -5.68
N LEU A 42 9.04 9.74 -5.81
CA LEU A 42 9.62 10.54 -6.89
C LEU A 42 9.59 9.83 -8.24
N ALA A 43 10.18 8.63 -8.33
CA ALA A 43 10.40 7.96 -9.61
C ALA A 43 9.08 7.66 -10.38
N SER A 44 8.02 7.30 -9.64
CA SER A 44 6.71 7.03 -10.23
C SER A 44 6.05 8.29 -10.81
N ASN A 45 6.24 9.45 -10.16
CA ASN A 45 5.71 10.72 -10.64
C ASN A 45 6.48 11.26 -11.85
N LEU A 46 7.81 11.15 -11.85
CA LEU A 46 8.63 11.56 -12.99
C LEU A 46 8.29 10.79 -14.28
N GLY A 47 7.92 9.51 -14.14
CA GLY A 47 7.54 8.67 -15.26
C GLY A 47 6.19 9.00 -15.91
N VAL A 48 5.33 9.78 -15.27
CA VAL A 48 3.97 10.06 -15.75
C VAL A 48 3.69 11.56 -15.98
N VAL A 49 4.71 12.38 -16.11
CA VAL A 49 4.56 13.84 -16.28
C VAL A 49 3.75 14.14 -17.54
N GLU A 50 4.21 13.71 -18.73
CA GLU A 50 3.52 13.94 -20.00
C GLU A 50 2.16 13.28 -20.03
N LEU A 51 2.03 12.05 -19.50
CA LEU A 51 0.76 11.35 -19.43
C LEU A 51 -0.27 12.16 -18.62
N THR A 52 0.13 12.69 -17.46
CA THR A 52 -0.76 13.48 -16.61
C THR A 52 -1.13 14.81 -17.27
N VAL A 53 -0.17 15.50 -17.91
CA VAL A 53 -0.43 16.72 -18.70
C VAL A 53 -1.42 16.43 -19.82
N ALA A 54 -1.24 15.33 -20.58
CA ALA A 54 -2.15 14.94 -21.66
C ALA A 54 -3.57 14.61 -21.16
N ILE A 55 -3.69 13.94 -20.01
CA ILE A 55 -5.00 13.67 -19.38
C ILE A 55 -5.72 14.99 -19.08
N HIS A 56 -5.06 15.96 -18.44
CA HIS A 56 -5.65 17.25 -18.08
C HIS A 56 -5.90 18.18 -19.28
N ARG A 57 -5.23 17.95 -20.41
CA ARG A 57 -5.54 18.62 -21.69
C ARG A 57 -6.84 18.12 -22.31
N VAL A 58 -7.11 16.81 -22.21
CA VAL A 58 -8.25 16.16 -22.88
C VAL A 58 -9.49 16.10 -21.99
N PHE A 59 -9.33 15.91 -20.68
CA PHE A 59 -10.42 15.69 -19.74
C PHE A 59 -10.52 16.82 -18.71
N ASP A 60 -11.73 17.13 -18.31
CA ASP A 60 -12.01 18.03 -17.19
C ASP A 60 -12.21 17.21 -15.90
N THR A 61 -11.15 17.05 -15.12
CA THR A 61 -11.18 16.19 -13.93
C THR A 61 -12.07 16.71 -12.79
N ALA A 62 -12.58 17.94 -12.84
CA ALA A 62 -13.64 18.39 -11.93
C ALA A 62 -15.00 17.76 -12.29
N ARG A 63 -15.24 17.51 -13.58
CA ARG A 63 -16.44 16.88 -14.12
C ARG A 63 -16.23 15.39 -14.41
N ASP A 64 -15.18 15.06 -15.16
CA ASP A 64 -14.76 13.68 -15.47
C ASP A 64 -14.18 13.01 -14.23
N ARG A 65 -14.22 11.70 -14.15
CA ARG A 65 -13.75 10.94 -12.98
C ARG A 65 -12.44 10.25 -13.31
N LEU A 66 -11.33 10.76 -12.78
CA LEU A 66 -10.01 10.13 -12.86
C LEU A 66 -9.74 9.35 -11.57
N VAL A 67 -9.74 8.01 -11.67
CA VAL A 67 -9.46 7.10 -10.56
C VAL A 67 -8.02 6.60 -10.69
N PHE A 68 -7.18 6.92 -9.73
CA PHE A 68 -5.81 6.42 -9.66
C PHE A 68 -5.77 5.06 -8.97
N ASP A 69 -5.00 4.12 -9.52
CA ASP A 69 -4.62 2.90 -8.83
C ASP A 69 -3.38 3.18 -7.97
N VAL A 70 -3.37 2.73 -6.71
CA VAL A 70 -2.41 3.14 -5.67
C VAL A 70 -2.44 4.66 -5.43
N GLY A 71 -2.23 5.45 -6.48
CA GLY A 71 -2.28 6.92 -6.43
C GLY A 71 -0.98 7.59 -5.98
N HIS A 72 0.10 6.84 -5.79
CA HIS A 72 1.42 7.39 -5.46
C HIS A 72 2.03 8.24 -6.60
N GLN A 73 1.52 8.11 -7.83
CA GLN A 73 1.90 8.85 -9.03
C GLN A 73 1.02 10.10 -9.28
N CYS A 74 0.36 10.67 -8.25
CA CYS A 74 -0.61 11.75 -8.39
C CYS A 74 -0.02 13.17 -8.20
N TYR A 75 1.29 13.32 -8.02
CA TYR A 75 1.85 14.63 -7.65
C TYR A 75 1.70 15.66 -8.77
N VAL A 76 1.94 15.29 -10.02
CA VAL A 76 1.69 16.17 -11.18
C VAL A 76 0.21 16.59 -11.25
N HIS A 77 -0.71 15.65 -11.01
CA HIS A 77 -2.13 15.94 -10.91
C HIS A 77 -2.43 16.97 -9.81
N LYS A 78 -1.83 16.82 -8.62
CA LYS A 78 -1.99 17.79 -7.53
C LYS A 78 -1.45 19.18 -7.91
N ILE A 79 -0.30 19.26 -8.57
CA ILE A 79 0.29 20.50 -9.03
C ILE A 79 -0.64 21.20 -10.03
N LEU A 80 -1.08 20.49 -11.07
CA LEU A 80 -1.94 21.02 -12.13
C LEU A 80 -3.36 21.40 -11.65
N THR A 81 -3.76 20.93 -10.47
CA THR A 81 -5.07 21.23 -9.85
C THR A 81 -4.95 22.22 -8.68
N GLY A 82 -3.95 23.11 -8.72
CA GLY A 82 -3.82 24.28 -7.84
C GLY A 82 -3.25 24.00 -6.46
N ARG A 83 -2.50 22.90 -6.27
CA ARG A 83 -1.90 22.54 -4.97
C ARG A 83 -0.38 22.70 -4.94
N ALA A 84 0.25 23.31 -5.94
CA ALA A 84 1.70 23.50 -6.02
C ALA A 84 2.27 24.18 -4.77
N ASP A 85 1.66 25.24 -4.29
CA ASP A 85 2.09 26.03 -3.13
C ASP A 85 2.07 25.24 -1.82
N ARG A 86 1.31 24.13 -1.76
CA ARG A 86 1.20 23.27 -0.59
C ARG A 86 2.22 22.14 -0.55
N PHE A 87 3.02 21.95 -1.60
CA PHE A 87 4.02 20.86 -1.66
C PHE A 87 5.08 20.88 -0.54
N PRO A 88 5.49 22.03 0.03
CA PRO A 88 6.35 22.01 1.21
C PRO A 88 5.76 21.25 2.42
N THR A 89 4.44 21.03 2.44
CA THR A 89 3.73 20.28 3.50
C THR A 89 3.35 18.85 3.08
N LEU A 90 3.87 18.37 1.94
CA LEU A 90 3.57 17.04 1.42
C LEU A 90 3.90 15.96 2.45
N ARG A 91 2.90 15.09 2.74
CA ARG A 91 3.01 13.97 3.68
C ARG A 91 3.29 14.35 5.15
N GLN A 92 3.10 15.63 5.51
CA GLN A 92 3.23 16.12 6.89
C GLN A 92 1.86 16.25 7.55
N LEU A 93 1.84 16.31 8.89
CA LEU A 93 0.62 16.49 9.67
C LEU A 93 -0.07 17.82 9.30
N GLY A 94 -1.36 17.76 8.97
CA GLY A 94 -2.13 18.92 8.48
C GLY A 94 -1.77 19.41 7.08
N GLY A 95 -0.81 18.76 6.41
CA GLY A 95 -0.40 19.05 5.03
C GLY A 95 -1.18 18.25 3.99
N ILE A 96 -0.69 18.28 2.73
CA ILE A 96 -1.28 17.48 1.66
C ILE A 96 -0.83 16.02 1.72
N SER A 97 -1.76 15.11 1.42
CA SER A 97 -1.50 13.67 1.32
C SER A 97 -0.60 13.32 0.14
N GLY A 98 0.18 12.25 0.28
CA GLY A 98 0.92 11.63 -0.83
C GLY A 98 0.03 10.88 -1.85
N PHE A 99 -1.28 10.82 -1.61
CA PHE A 99 -2.27 10.12 -2.43
C PHE A 99 -3.45 11.04 -2.76
N PRO A 100 -4.27 10.73 -3.80
CA PRO A 100 -5.51 11.45 -4.06
C PRO A 100 -6.46 11.37 -2.86
N LYS A 101 -7.10 12.49 -2.55
CA LYS A 101 -7.98 12.62 -1.39
C LYS A 101 -9.14 13.57 -1.72
N PRO A 102 -10.40 13.09 -1.87
CA PRO A 102 -11.54 13.94 -2.27
C PRO A 102 -11.78 15.16 -1.37
N CYS A 103 -11.37 15.10 -0.10
CA CYS A 103 -11.47 16.25 0.80
C CYS A 103 -10.41 17.33 0.54
N GLU A 104 -9.37 17.07 -0.27
CA GLU A 104 -8.36 18.05 -0.65
C GLU A 104 -8.74 18.83 -1.92
N SER A 105 -9.43 18.19 -2.86
CA SER A 105 -9.78 18.79 -4.15
C SER A 105 -10.95 18.06 -4.82
N ALA A 106 -11.82 18.82 -5.51
CA ALA A 106 -12.89 18.27 -6.36
C ALA A 106 -12.35 17.44 -7.54
N HIS A 107 -11.08 17.62 -7.89
CA HIS A 107 -10.41 16.86 -8.95
C HIS A 107 -9.99 15.44 -8.51
N ASP A 108 -9.95 15.16 -7.21
CA ASP A 108 -9.64 13.84 -6.67
C ASP A 108 -10.92 13.00 -6.59
N ALA A 109 -11.25 12.29 -7.67
CA ALA A 109 -12.53 11.57 -7.80
C ALA A 109 -12.74 10.47 -6.74
N PHE A 110 -11.65 9.84 -6.26
CA PHE A 110 -11.70 8.77 -5.26
C PHE A 110 -10.43 8.74 -4.41
N ILE A 111 -10.55 8.23 -3.19
CA ILE A 111 -9.39 7.99 -2.34
C ILE A 111 -8.56 6.83 -2.92
N ALA A 112 -7.24 6.96 -2.91
CA ALA A 112 -6.33 5.90 -3.33
C ALA A 112 -5.27 5.62 -2.25
N GLY A 113 -4.52 4.53 -2.40
CA GLY A 113 -3.49 4.06 -1.47
C GLY A 113 -3.18 2.58 -1.67
N HIS A 114 -4.19 1.77 -1.98
CA HIS A 114 -4.06 0.34 -2.24
C HIS A 114 -4.14 0.03 -3.73
N ALA A 115 -3.38 -0.98 -4.19
CA ALA A 115 -3.32 -1.37 -5.59
C ALA A 115 -4.55 -2.16 -6.06
N SER A 116 -4.75 -2.22 -7.36
CA SER A 116 -5.64 -3.14 -8.09
C SER A 116 -7.14 -2.84 -8.03
N ASN A 117 -7.58 -1.78 -7.35
CA ASN A 117 -9.01 -1.46 -7.18
C ASN A 117 -9.56 -0.44 -8.18
N SER A 118 -8.72 0.29 -8.89
CA SER A 118 -9.12 1.43 -9.73
C SER A 118 -10.13 1.06 -10.81
N VAL A 119 -9.94 -0.06 -11.50
CA VAL A 119 -10.84 -0.50 -12.58
C VAL A 119 -12.24 -0.83 -12.04
N SER A 120 -12.33 -1.50 -10.89
CA SER A 120 -13.61 -1.83 -10.25
C SER A 120 -14.35 -0.58 -9.79
N VAL A 121 -13.63 0.38 -9.17
CA VAL A 121 -14.19 1.67 -8.73
C VAL A 121 -14.68 2.48 -9.94
N ALA A 122 -13.86 2.60 -10.97
CA ALA A 122 -14.19 3.32 -12.18
C ALA A 122 -15.39 2.69 -12.93
N LEU A 123 -15.48 1.35 -12.98
CA LEU A 123 -16.64 0.67 -13.54
C LEU A 123 -17.92 1.01 -12.75
N GLY A 124 -17.85 1.02 -11.43
CA GLY A 124 -18.98 1.45 -10.59
C GLY A 124 -19.44 2.88 -10.91
N MET A 125 -18.48 3.82 -11.05
CA MET A 125 -18.78 5.21 -11.46
C MET A 125 -19.37 5.29 -12.88
N ALA A 126 -18.85 4.51 -13.84
CA ALA A 126 -19.38 4.47 -15.20
C ALA A 126 -20.82 3.96 -15.25
N ARG A 127 -21.14 2.90 -14.51
CA ARG A 127 -22.50 2.39 -14.38
C ARG A 127 -23.44 3.37 -13.69
N ALA A 128 -22.99 4.05 -12.64
CA ALA A 128 -23.77 5.09 -11.97
C ALA A 128 -24.08 6.25 -12.93
N ARG A 129 -23.10 6.73 -13.69
CA ARG A 129 -23.30 7.73 -14.75
C ARG A 129 -24.40 7.31 -15.73
N THR A 130 -24.35 6.06 -16.23
CA THR A 130 -25.35 5.55 -17.17
C THR A 130 -26.74 5.45 -16.53
N MET A 131 -26.84 4.94 -15.31
CA MET A 131 -28.10 4.84 -14.55
C MET A 131 -28.72 6.21 -14.22
N LEU A 132 -27.89 7.22 -13.95
CA LEU A 132 -28.33 8.57 -13.58
C LEU A 132 -28.48 9.48 -14.80
N HIS A 133 -28.24 8.97 -16.03
CA HIS A 133 -28.30 9.73 -17.29
C HIS A 133 -27.39 10.95 -17.30
N GLU A 134 -26.23 10.84 -16.65
CA GLU A 134 -25.20 11.88 -16.62
C GLU A 134 -24.23 11.71 -17.81
N ASP A 135 -23.52 12.79 -18.17
CA ASP A 135 -22.57 12.82 -19.29
C ASP A 135 -21.20 13.31 -18.83
N TYR A 136 -20.35 12.39 -18.36
CA TYR A 136 -18.93 12.60 -18.05
C TYR A 136 -18.12 11.36 -18.40
N SER A 137 -16.83 11.56 -18.63
CA SER A 137 -15.90 10.45 -18.86
C SER A 137 -15.45 9.83 -17.54
N VAL A 138 -15.17 8.52 -17.57
CA VAL A 138 -14.57 7.80 -16.42
C VAL A 138 -13.29 7.14 -16.86
N LEU A 139 -12.21 7.42 -16.12
CA LEU A 139 -10.87 6.94 -16.38
C LEU A 139 -10.34 6.18 -15.16
N ALA A 140 -9.66 5.05 -15.40
CA ALA A 140 -8.85 4.36 -14.41
C ALA A 140 -7.39 4.40 -14.88
N LEU A 141 -6.50 4.97 -14.08
CA LEU A 141 -5.05 4.95 -14.32
C LEU A 141 -4.42 3.86 -13.46
N ILE A 142 -4.04 2.74 -14.07
CA ILE A 142 -3.49 1.56 -13.39
C ILE A 142 -2.06 1.29 -13.86
N GLY A 143 -1.15 0.97 -12.92
CA GLY A 143 0.20 0.51 -13.23
C GLY A 143 0.23 -0.98 -13.57
N ASP A 144 1.22 -1.38 -14.35
CA ASP A 144 1.46 -2.77 -14.73
C ASP A 144 1.74 -3.69 -13.53
N GLY A 145 2.37 -3.19 -12.46
CA GLY A 145 2.50 -3.91 -11.20
C GLY A 145 1.15 -4.17 -10.53
N ALA A 146 0.28 -3.17 -10.46
CA ALA A 146 -1.06 -3.30 -9.89
C ALA A 146 -1.97 -4.24 -10.71
N LEU A 147 -1.67 -4.42 -11.99
CA LEU A 147 -2.37 -5.36 -12.86
C LEU A 147 -2.11 -6.83 -12.48
N THR A 148 -1.10 -7.14 -11.66
CA THR A 148 -0.86 -8.50 -11.16
C THR A 148 -1.84 -8.95 -10.08
N GLY A 149 -2.59 -8.02 -9.47
CA GLY A 149 -3.56 -8.31 -8.42
C GLY A 149 -4.88 -8.90 -8.94
N GLY A 150 -5.45 -9.85 -8.22
CA GLY A 150 -6.68 -10.56 -8.61
C GLY A 150 -7.86 -9.61 -8.85
N LEU A 151 -8.06 -8.61 -7.98
CA LEU A 151 -9.14 -7.63 -8.10
C LEU A 151 -9.08 -6.82 -9.42
N ALA A 152 -7.87 -6.57 -9.97
CA ALA A 152 -7.72 -5.92 -11.27
C ALA A 152 -8.29 -6.81 -12.40
N TYR A 153 -8.06 -8.13 -12.35
CA TYR A 153 -8.64 -9.08 -13.32
C TYR A 153 -10.15 -9.16 -13.20
N GLU A 154 -10.69 -9.20 -11.99
CA GLU A 154 -12.14 -9.18 -11.75
C GLU A 154 -12.77 -7.92 -12.32
N GLY A 155 -12.13 -6.76 -12.08
CA GLY A 155 -12.53 -5.47 -12.62
C GLY A 155 -12.49 -5.44 -14.15
N LEU A 156 -11.40 -5.88 -14.76
CA LEU A 156 -11.25 -5.94 -16.22
C LEU A 156 -12.25 -6.90 -16.88
N ASN A 157 -12.42 -8.10 -16.31
CA ASN A 157 -13.36 -9.09 -16.82
C ASN A 157 -14.79 -8.53 -16.84
N ASN A 158 -15.22 -7.88 -15.76
CA ASN A 158 -16.56 -7.30 -15.69
C ASN A 158 -16.68 -6.04 -16.58
N ALA A 159 -15.68 -5.17 -16.61
CA ALA A 159 -15.67 -3.96 -17.42
C ALA A 159 -15.73 -4.28 -18.92
N GLY A 160 -14.93 -5.22 -19.39
CA GLY A 160 -14.92 -5.61 -20.81
C GLY A 160 -16.25 -6.21 -21.28
N ALA A 161 -16.89 -7.02 -20.43
CA ALA A 161 -18.20 -7.62 -20.73
C ALA A 161 -19.37 -6.61 -20.63
N SER A 162 -19.19 -5.52 -19.87
CA SER A 162 -20.28 -4.59 -19.53
C SER A 162 -20.74 -3.72 -20.71
N GLY A 163 -19.85 -3.43 -21.67
CA GLY A 163 -20.08 -2.44 -22.71
C GLY A 163 -20.09 -0.98 -22.26
N GLU A 164 -19.89 -0.70 -20.95
CA GLU A 164 -19.85 0.68 -20.42
C GLU A 164 -18.69 1.48 -21.00
N PRO A 165 -18.91 2.74 -21.41
CA PRO A 165 -17.83 3.64 -21.78
C PRO A 165 -16.92 3.93 -20.59
N LEU A 166 -15.81 3.23 -20.53
CA LEU A 166 -14.76 3.31 -19.50
C LEU A 166 -13.40 3.31 -20.19
N ILE A 167 -12.51 4.19 -19.78
CA ILE A 167 -11.13 4.27 -20.28
C ILE A 167 -10.19 3.76 -19.20
N VAL A 168 -9.54 2.61 -19.44
CA VAL A 168 -8.46 2.09 -18.61
C VAL A 168 -7.14 2.52 -19.23
N ILE A 169 -6.35 3.31 -18.53
CA ILE A 169 -5.01 3.73 -18.92
C ILE A 169 -4.02 2.82 -18.19
N LEU A 170 -3.42 1.91 -18.93
CA LEU A 170 -2.37 1.02 -18.41
C LEU A 170 -1.02 1.71 -18.56
N ASN A 171 -0.46 2.15 -17.43
CA ASN A 171 0.88 2.71 -17.35
C ASN A 171 1.90 1.57 -17.19
N ASP A 172 2.57 1.20 -18.25
CA ASP A 172 3.51 0.09 -18.32
C ASP A 172 4.96 0.59 -18.33
N ASN A 173 5.66 0.43 -17.20
CA ASN A 173 7.08 0.74 -17.07
C ASN A 173 7.94 -0.49 -16.69
N GLY A 174 7.35 -1.68 -16.58
CA GLY A 174 8.01 -2.94 -16.25
C GLY A 174 8.33 -3.12 -14.77
N MET A 175 7.85 -2.23 -13.91
CA MET A 175 8.22 -2.19 -12.50
C MET A 175 7.02 -1.89 -11.58
N SER A 176 6.98 -2.57 -10.43
CA SER A 176 6.24 -2.16 -9.24
C SER A 176 7.18 -1.35 -8.30
N ILE A 177 7.47 -1.82 -7.10
CA ILE A 177 8.65 -1.36 -6.34
C ILE A 177 9.89 -1.91 -7.08
N ASP A 178 9.97 -3.21 -7.25
CA ASP A 178 10.98 -3.95 -8.03
C ASP A 178 10.47 -4.33 -9.43
N ARG A 179 11.19 -5.18 -10.16
CA ARG A 179 10.73 -5.70 -11.45
C ARG A 179 9.48 -6.54 -11.27
N ASN A 180 8.51 -6.33 -12.15
CA ASN A 180 7.29 -7.14 -12.13
C ASN A 180 7.58 -8.60 -12.45
N VAL A 181 6.87 -9.50 -11.76
CA VAL A 181 6.98 -10.95 -11.89
C VAL A 181 5.75 -11.55 -12.57
N GLY A 182 5.89 -12.80 -13.03
CA GLY A 182 4.79 -13.61 -13.56
C GLY A 182 4.49 -13.43 -15.05
N ALA A 183 3.64 -14.30 -15.57
CA ALA A 183 3.31 -14.41 -17.00
C ALA A 183 2.70 -13.12 -17.60
N MET A 184 1.99 -12.32 -16.79
CA MET A 184 1.45 -11.03 -17.23
C MET A 184 2.56 -10.03 -17.55
N SER A 185 3.58 -9.94 -16.71
CA SER A 185 4.76 -9.09 -16.96
C SER A 185 5.47 -9.50 -18.27
N GLU A 186 5.63 -10.81 -18.52
CA GLU A 186 6.17 -11.31 -19.77
C GLU A 186 5.27 -10.97 -20.97
N HIS A 187 3.94 -11.08 -20.82
CA HIS A 187 3.00 -10.73 -21.88
C HIS A 187 3.11 -9.25 -22.26
N LEU A 188 3.12 -8.35 -21.28
CA LEU A 188 3.30 -6.91 -21.51
C LEU A 188 4.67 -6.61 -22.13
N SER A 189 5.73 -7.27 -21.68
CA SER A 189 7.07 -7.14 -22.27
C SER A 189 7.09 -7.49 -23.77
N ARG A 190 6.37 -8.55 -24.17
CA ARG A 190 6.23 -8.93 -25.60
C ARG A 190 5.43 -7.88 -26.39
N LEU A 191 4.42 -7.25 -25.78
CA LEU A 191 3.66 -6.18 -26.43
C LEU A 191 4.51 -4.91 -26.63
N ARG A 192 5.39 -4.59 -25.69
CA ARG A 192 6.32 -3.43 -25.78
C ARG A 192 7.25 -3.51 -27.01
N THR A 193 7.59 -4.70 -27.47
CA THR A 193 8.55 -4.92 -28.57
C THR A 193 7.91 -4.89 -29.98
N LYS A 194 6.59 -4.64 -30.11
CA LYS A 194 5.87 -4.66 -31.39
C LYS A 194 5.32 -3.28 -31.80
N PRO A 195 6.15 -2.33 -32.28
CA PRO A 195 5.71 -0.99 -32.67
C PRO A 195 4.83 -0.97 -33.93
N GLU A 196 4.87 -2.02 -34.77
CA GLU A 196 4.20 -2.08 -36.08
C GLU A 196 2.66 -2.10 -35.99
N TYR A 197 2.11 -2.56 -34.87
CA TYR A 197 0.65 -2.65 -34.68
C TYR A 197 -0.03 -1.27 -34.64
N PHE A 198 0.59 -0.30 -34.00
CA PHE A 198 0.06 1.06 -33.89
C PHE A 198 0.17 1.83 -35.22
N ALA A 199 1.30 1.71 -35.91
CA ALA A 199 1.52 2.36 -37.21
C ALA A 199 0.48 1.88 -38.24
N PHE A 200 0.17 0.59 -38.29
CA PHE A 200 -0.85 0.02 -39.16
C PHE A 200 -2.27 0.53 -38.81
N LYS A 201 -2.62 0.59 -37.51
CA LYS A 201 -3.95 1.06 -37.06
C LYS A 201 -4.14 2.55 -37.32
N LYS A 202 -3.08 3.36 -37.18
CA LYS A 202 -3.07 4.80 -37.51
C LYS A 202 -3.22 5.03 -39.02
N ALA A 203 -2.48 4.30 -39.83
CA ALA A 203 -2.58 4.37 -41.30
C ALA A 203 -3.97 3.93 -41.80
N TYR A 204 -4.53 2.88 -41.23
CA TYR A 204 -5.87 2.37 -41.55
C TYR A 204 -6.99 3.36 -41.12
N HIS A 205 -6.90 3.97 -39.94
CA HIS A 205 -7.83 4.99 -39.47
C HIS A 205 -7.78 6.25 -40.35
N ASN A 206 -6.56 6.75 -40.65
CA ASN A 206 -6.38 7.92 -41.51
C ASN A 206 -6.90 7.69 -42.94
N ALA A 207 -6.74 6.48 -43.47
CA ALA A 207 -7.25 6.12 -44.79
C ALA A 207 -8.81 6.09 -44.85
N LEU A 208 -9.46 5.75 -43.73
CA LEU A 208 -10.93 5.60 -43.67
C LEU A 208 -11.66 6.83 -43.10
N SER A 209 -11.00 7.64 -42.27
CA SER A 209 -11.63 8.83 -41.66
C SER A 209 -11.69 10.07 -42.58
N GLY A 210 -10.89 10.06 -43.65
CA GLY A 210 -10.81 11.18 -44.62
C GLY A 210 -12.06 11.42 -45.49
N THR A 211 -13.01 10.47 -45.54
CA THR A 211 -14.24 10.61 -46.38
C THR A 211 -15.50 10.16 -45.64
N ALA A 212 -16.66 10.73 -45.99
CA ALA A 212 -17.96 10.37 -45.40
C ALA A 212 -18.32 8.87 -45.68
N ALA A 213 -17.94 8.34 -46.84
CA ALA A 213 -18.11 6.95 -47.22
C ALA A 213 -17.20 6.02 -46.40
N GLY A 214 -15.99 6.44 -46.10
CA GLY A 214 -15.05 5.69 -45.24
C GLY A 214 -15.55 5.54 -43.78
N ARG A 215 -16.20 6.57 -43.23
CA ARG A 215 -16.82 6.52 -41.88
C ARG A 215 -18.04 5.58 -41.84
N ALA A 216 -18.85 5.53 -42.90
CA ALA A 216 -19.97 4.59 -43.01
C ALA A 216 -19.47 3.13 -43.15
N LEU A 217 -18.46 2.90 -43.99
CA LEU A 217 -17.81 1.59 -44.20
C LEU A 217 -17.09 1.10 -42.94
N TYR A 218 -16.51 2.00 -42.13
CA TYR A 218 -15.90 1.69 -40.85
C TYR A 218 -16.92 1.11 -39.85
N ARG A 219 -18.11 1.72 -39.77
CA ARG A 219 -19.19 1.25 -38.88
C ARG A 219 -19.80 -0.09 -39.34
N PHE A 220 -19.95 -0.31 -40.65
CA PHE A 220 -20.55 -1.53 -41.20
C PHE A 220 -19.57 -2.72 -41.18
N ASN A 221 -18.29 -2.48 -41.37
CA ASN A 221 -17.26 -3.53 -41.45
C ASN A 221 -16.81 -4.08 -40.09
N HIS A 222 -17.31 -3.50 -38.94
CA HIS A 222 -16.90 -3.90 -37.61
C HIS A 222 -17.45 -5.28 -37.20
N SER A 223 -18.63 -5.67 -37.69
CA SER A 223 -19.25 -6.98 -37.38
C SER A 223 -18.70 -8.15 -38.21
N LEU A 224 -18.23 -7.92 -39.45
CA LEU A 224 -17.66 -8.96 -40.33
C LEU A 224 -16.16 -9.26 -40.06
N LYS A 225 -15.46 -8.35 -39.36
CA LYS A 225 -14.01 -8.40 -39.18
C LYS A 225 -13.49 -9.26 -38.04
N THR A 226 -14.33 -9.68 -37.10
CA THR A 226 -13.87 -10.49 -35.96
C THR A 226 -13.30 -11.83 -36.41
N GLY A 227 -13.88 -12.42 -37.45
CA GLY A 227 -13.41 -13.68 -38.04
C GLY A 227 -12.16 -13.53 -38.93
N LEU A 228 -12.14 -12.49 -39.80
CA LEU A 228 -11.02 -12.26 -40.72
C LEU A 228 -9.80 -11.66 -40.00
N LYS A 229 -10.02 -10.85 -38.94
CA LYS A 229 -8.99 -10.26 -38.13
C LYS A 229 -8.21 -11.31 -37.28
N LYS A 230 -8.90 -12.33 -36.77
CA LYS A 230 -8.26 -13.49 -36.11
C LYS A 230 -7.36 -14.31 -37.06
N ALA A 231 -7.69 -14.37 -38.33
CA ALA A 231 -6.90 -15.10 -39.31
C ALA A 231 -5.67 -14.34 -39.86
N MET A 232 -5.78 -12.98 -39.89
CA MET A 232 -4.71 -12.13 -40.45
C MET A 232 -3.79 -11.48 -39.38
N LEU A 233 -4.24 -11.41 -38.12
CA LEU A 233 -3.46 -10.92 -37.01
C LEU A 233 -3.48 -11.96 -35.88
N PRO A 234 -2.51 -12.89 -35.87
CA PRO A 234 -2.48 -14.01 -34.92
C PRO A 234 -2.23 -13.60 -33.45
N ASN A 235 -2.32 -12.33 -33.07
CA ASN A 235 -2.03 -11.80 -31.75
C ASN A 235 -3.08 -10.76 -31.33
N ALA A 236 -4.35 -11.14 -31.23
CA ALA A 236 -5.30 -10.40 -30.42
C ALA A 236 -4.73 -10.34 -28.99
N THR A 237 -4.68 -9.15 -28.40
CA THR A 237 -4.23 -9.02 -27.01
C THR A 237 -5.29 -9.65 -26.10
N MET A 238 -4.86 -10.15 -24.93
CA MET A 238 -5.79 -10.65 -23.90
C MET A 238 -6.91 -9.62 -23.59
N PHE A 239 -6.59 -8.34 -23.65
CA PHE A 239 -7.56 -7.26 -23.42
C PHE A 239 -8.64 -7.17 -24.50
N GLU A 240 -8.29 -7.43 -25.77
CA GLU A 240 -9.28 -7.49 -26.85
C GLU A 240 -10.19 -8.73 -26.71
N ASP A 241 -9.65 -9.85 -26.25
CA ASP A 241 -10.44 -11.05 -25.97
C ASP A 241 -11.40 -10.84 -24.79
N MET A 242 -11.02 -10.02 -23.81
CA MET A 242 -11.89 -9.57 -22.71
C MET A 242 -12.98 -8.57 -23.15
N GLY A 243 -12.94 -8.02 -24.36
CA GLY A 243 -13.95 -7.09 -24.89
C GLY A 243 -13.54 -5.61 -24.95
N PHE A 244 -12.32 -5.26 -24.56
CA PHE A 244 -11.81 -3.89 -24.67
C PHE A 244 -11.43 -3.53 -26.12
N ALA A 245 -11.59 -2.26 -26.48
CA ALA A 245 -10.84 -1.70 -27.59
C ALA A 245 -9.42 -1.39 -27.09
N TYR A 246 -8.43 -2.06 -27.64
CA TYR A 246 -7.03 -1.85 -27.26
C TYR A 246 -6.39 -0.79 -28.14
N LEU A 247 -5.80 0.24 -27.50
CA LEU A 247 -5.02 1.32 -28.12
C LEU A 247 -3.60 1.30 -27.53
N GLY A 248 -2.61 1.08 -28.38
CA GLY A 248 -1.20 1.09 -27.93
C GLY A 248 -0.38 -0.07 -28.48
N PRO A 249 0.88 -0.25 -27.99
CA PRO A 249 1.51 0.62 -26.99
C PRO A 249 1.83 2.04 -27.51
N VAL A 250 1.56 3.06 -26.69
CA VAL A 250 1.80 4.48 -26.97
C VAL A 250 3.06 4.91 -26.21
N ASP A 251 3.87 5.79 -26.78
CA ASP A 251 4.97 6.39 -26.05
C ASP A 251 4.43 7.38 -25.00
N GLY A 252 4.71 7.09 -23.74
CA GLY A 252 4.24 7.87 -22.60
C GLY A 252 4.96 9.20 -22.39
N HIS A 253 5.97 9.49 -23.22
CA HIS A 253 6.73 10.75 -23.22
C HIS A 253 6.48 11.57 -24.49
N ASP A 254 5.60 11.10 -25.40
CA ASP A 254 5.13 11.85 -26.58
C ASP A 254 3.75 12.46 -26.32
N LEU A 255 3.74 13.74 -25.94
CA LEU A 255 2.51 14.50 -25.64
C LEU A 255 1.50 14.53 -26.80
N ALA A 256 1.96 14.64 -28.04
CA ALA A 256 1.08 14.70 -29.20
C ALA A 256 0.39 13.36 -29.45
N GLN A 257 1.15 12.25 -29.32
CA GLN A 257 0.63 10.91 -29.45
C GLN A 257 -0.35 10.58 -28.32
N LEU A 258 -0.01 10.94 -27.07
CA LEU A 258 -0.87 10.76 -25.91
C LEU A 258 -2.18 11.50 -26.06
N THR A 259 -2.14 12.80 -26.36
CA THR A 259 -3.34 13.65 -26.51
C THR A 259 -4.27 13.07 -27.58
N THR A 260 -3.74 12.79 -28.77
CA THR A 260 -4.52 12.19 -29.87
C THR A 260 -5.16 10.85 -29.48
N THR A 261 -4.40 10.00 -28.78
CA THR A 261 -4.91 8.67 -28.39
C THR A 261 -6.00 8.77 -27.31
N LEU A 262 -5.86 9.68 -26.35
CA LEU A 262 -6.86 9.94 -25.33
C LEU A 262 -8.15 10.55 -25.90
N GLU A 263 -8.06 11.46 -26.89
CA GLU A 263 -9.21 11.98 -27.62
C GLU A 263 -9.98 10.84 -28.34
N TRP A 264 -9.28 9.95 -29.03
CA TRP A 264 -9.90 8.79 -29.66
C TRP A 264 -10.57 7.86 -28.64
N ALA A 265 -9.91 7.60 -27.50
CA ALA A 265 -10.48 6.78 -26.43
C ALA A 265 -11.79 7.38 -25.92
N ARG A 266 -11.86 8.72 -25.73
CA ARG A 266 -13.05 9.44 -25.30
C ARG A 266 -14.22 9.31 -26.29
N GLU A 267 -13.93 9.29 -27.59
CA GLU A 267 -14.95 9.18 -28.64
C GLU A 267 -15.53 7.78 -28.80
N MET A 268 -14.82 6.74 -28.39
CA MET A 268 -15.18 5.33 -28.69
C MET A 268 -16.45 4.83 -28.01
N LYS A 269 -16.93 5.47 -26.96
CA LYS A 269 -18.19 5.14 -26.24
C LYS A 269 -18.37 3.64 -25.95
N ARG A 270 -17.31 2.98 -25.55
CA ARG A 270 -17.22 1.55 -25.17
C ARG A 270 -16.00 1.35 -24.26
N PRO A 271 -15.84 0.17 -23.62
CA PRO A 271 -14.61 -0.11 -22.86
C PRO A 271 -13.37 0.03 -23.74
N VAL A 272 -12.42 0.86 -23.30
CA VAL A 272 -11.13 1.11 -24.00
C VAL A 272 -9.99 0.86 -23.03
N LEU A 273 -8.94 0.19 -23.48
CA LEU A 273 -7.68 0.10 -22.78
C LEU A 273 -6.59 0.82 -23.59
N VAL A 274 -6.05 1.89 -23.01
CA VAL A 274 -4.92 2.64 -23.54
C VAL A 274 -3.64 2.14 -22.88
N HIS A 275 -2.80 1.44 -23.63
CA HIS A 275 -1.52 0.93 -23.14
C HIS A 275 -0.42 1.97 -23.39
N VAL A 276 0.11 2.54 -22.31
CA VAL A 276 1.12 3.61 -22.35
C VAL A 276 2.43 3.06 -21.80
N ARG A 277 3.51 3.17 -22.58
CA ARG A 277 4.86 2.84 -22.12
C ARG A 277 5.52 4.07 -21.51
N THR A 278 5.97 3.96 -20.28
CA THR A 278 6.71 5.02 -19.59
C THR A 278 8.05 4.52 -19.07
N GLN A 279 8.90 5.45 -18.65
CA GLN A 279 10.16 5.16 -17.97
C GLN A 279 10.08 5.71 -16.54
N LYS A 280 10.16 4.83 -15.56
CA LYS A 280 10.16 5.21 -14.14
C LYS A 280 11.40 6.05 -13.83
N GLY A 281 11.23 7.23 -13.22
CA GLY A 281 12.33 8.17 -12.94
C GLY A 281 12.74 9.06 -14.09
N HIS A 282 12.00 9.08 -15.21
CA HIS A 282 12.33 9.80 -16.44
C HIS A 282 12.72 11.27 -16.22
N GLY A 283 13.84 11.68 -16.83
CA GLY A 283 14.40 13.05 -16.77
C GLY A 283 15.20 13.37 -15.50
N TYR A 284 15.41 12.38 -14.59
CA TYR A 284 16.31 12.53 -13.46
C TYR A 284 17.26 11.34 -13.37
N ALA A 285 18.50 11.52 -13.82
CA ALA A 285 19.48 10.45 -14.00
C ALA A 285 19.69 9.53 -12.77
N PRO A 286 19.70 10.01 -11.51
CA PRO A 286 19.76 9.10 -10.36
C PRO A 286 18.55 8.16 -10.26
N ALA A 287 17.33 8.68 -10.51
CA ALA A 287 16.11 7.87 -10.43
C ALA A 287 15.92 6.94 -11.66
N GLU A 288 16.48 7.27 -12.82
CA GLU A 288 16.50 6.37 -13.98
C GLU A 288 17.41 5.17 -13.76
N ARG A 289 18.54 5.37 -13.07
CA ARG A 289 19.52 4.30 -12.76
C ARG A 289 19.04 3.36 -11.65
N GLU A 290 18.42 3.93 -10.61
CA GLU A 290 17.99 3.21 -9.40
C GLU A 290 16.52 3.53 -9.06
N PRO A 291 15.55 3.21 -9.95
CA PRO A 291 14.15 3.62 -9.78
C PRO A 291 13.48 3.06 -8.52
N TRP A 292 13.92 1.89 -8.03
CA TRP A 292 13.44 1.29 -6.78
C TRP A 292 13.77 2.18 -5.57
N LYS A 293 14.97 2.76 -5.51
CA LYS A 293 15.44 3.62 -4.43
C LYS A 293 14.60 4.91 -4.31
N PHE A 294 14.09 5.42 -5.44
CA PHE A 294 13.24 6.60 -5.51
C PHE A 294 11.75 6.28 -5.62
N HIS A 295 11.36 5.03 -5.40
CA HIS A 295 9.93 4.66 -5.35
C HIS A 295 9.25 5.29 -4.13
N GLY A 296 9.84 5.18 -2.94
CA GLY A 296 9.39 5.82 -1.71
C GLY A 296 10.60 6.30 -0.92
N VAL A 297 11.15 7.47 -1.30
CA VAL A 297 12.40 8.00 -0.77
C VAL A 297 12.16 8.99 0.37
N GLY A 298 13.05 9.00 1.37
CA GLY A 298 13.16 10.08 2.35
C GLY A 298 13.81 11.33 1.74
N PRO A 299 14.07 12.38 2.52
CA PRO A 299 14.87 13.53 2.07
C PRO A 299 16.25 13.10 1.53
N PHE A 300 16.69 13.72 0.42
CA PHE A 300 17.92 13.36 -0.27
C PHE A 300 18.59 14.58 -0.92
N ASP A 301 19.83 14.48 -1.34
CA ASP A 301 20.52 15.53 -2.09
C ASP A 301 20.05 15.55 -3.55
N ALA A 302 19.40 16.64 -3.97
CA ALA A 302 18.79 16.74 -5.30
C ALA A 302 19.83 16.76 -6.44
N ALA A 303 21.06 17.24 -6.18
CA ALA A 303 22.10 17.35 -7.22
C ALA A 303 22.76 16.01 -7.50
N THR A 304 22.96 15.18 -6.48
CA THR A 304 23.68 13.91 -6.58
C THR A 304 22.78 12.68 -6.55
N GLY A 305 21.56 12.81 -6.02
CA GLY A 305 20.67 11.69 -5.72
C GLY A 305 21.09 10.90 -4.46
N ALA A 306 22.04 11.43 -3.67
CA ALA A 306 22.53 10.76 -2.48
C ALA A 306 21.44 10.72 -1.39
N VAL A 307 21.08 9.51 -0.98
CA VAL A 307 20.13 9.24 0.11
C VAL A 307 20.95 8.88 1.36
N PRO A 308 20.62 9.42 2.54
CA PRO A 308 21.27 9.02 3.78
C PRO A 308 21.26 7.49 3.96
N PRO A 309 22.30 6.89 4.56
CA PRO A 309 22.35 5.46 4.78
C PRO A 309 21.15 5.01 5.63
N ALA A 310 20.55 3.88 5.26
CA ALA A 310 19.46 3.28 6.02
C ALA A 310 19.95 2.89 7.43
N LYS A 311 19.17 3.24 8.45
CA LYS A 311 19.39 2.73 9.81
C LYS A 311 18.86 1.31 9.91
N GLU A 312 19.41 0.53 10.85
CA GLU A 312 18.88 -0.78 11.18
C GLU A 312 17.39 -0.67 11.57
N SER A 313 16.59 -1.61 11.10
CA SER A 313 15.14 -1.60 11.25
C SER A 313 14.63 -3.01 11.54
N PHE A 314 13.39 -3.10 12.04
CA PHE A 314 12.74 -4.40 12.23
C PHE A 314 12.71 -5.22 10.93
N SER A 315 12.45 -4.60 9.78
CA SER A 315 12.46 -5.28 8.47
C SER A 315 13.85 -5.85 8.13
N SER A 316 14.93 -5.07 8.33
CA SER A 316 16.29 -5.55 8.04
C SER A 316 16.74 -6.64 9.00
N VAL A 317 16.39 -6.53 10.28
CA VAL A 317 16.68 -7.57 11.30
C VAL A 317 15.87 -8.85 11.02
N PHE A 318 14.60 -8.72 10.61
CA PHE A 318 13.78 -9.86 10.20
C PHE A 318 14.40 -10.61 9.03
N GLY A 319 14.76 -9.91 7.95
CA GLY A 319 15.34 -10.53 6.77
C GLY A 319 16.67 -11.23 7.05
N ALA A 320 17.55 -10.61 7.85
CA ALA A 320 18.79 -11.22 8.30
C ALA A 320 18.54 -12.49 9.15
N ALA A 321 17.67 -12.40 10.16
CA ALA A 321 17.33 -13.51 11.03
C ALA A 321 16.69 -14.68 10.25
N LEU A 322 15.77 -14.39 9.32
CA LEU A 322 15.16 -15.44 8.50
C LEU A 322 16.18 -16.12 7.59
N THR A 323 17.13 -15.37 7.04
CA THR A 323 18.23 -15.92 6.23
C THR A 323 19.10 -16.87 7.05
N GLU A 324 19.47 -16.48 8.28
CA GLU A 324 20.22 -17.32 9.22
C GLU A 324 19.45 -18.63 9.55
N LEU A 325 18.16 -18.54 9.87
CA LEU A 325 17.31 -19.69 10.20
C LEU A 325 17.10 -20.64 8.99
N ALA A 326 17.08 -20.08 7.78
CA ALA A 326 17.00 -20.88 6.55
C ALA A 326 18.30 -21.64 6.22
N GLU A 327 19.43 -21.25 6.78
CA GLU A 327 20.67 -22.05 6.73
C GLU A 327 20.58 -23.28 7.62
N GLU A 328 19.86 -23.19 8.75
CA GLU A 328 19.69 -24.28 9.69
C GLU A 328 18.69 -25.36 9.19
N ASP A 329 17.61 -24.92 8.50
CA ASP A 329 16.55 -25.84 8.02
C ASP A 329 16.18 -25.56 6.57
N PRO A 330 16.40 -26.51 5.65
CA PRO A 330 16.09 -26.33 4.22
C PRO A 330 14.59 -26.24 3.91
N ARG A 331 13.70 -26.53 4.84
CA ARG A 331 12.25 -26.39 4.68
C ARG A 331 11.79 -24.95 4.76
N VAL A 332 12.58 -24.05 5.36
CA VAL A 332 12.25 -22.63 5.49
C VAL A 332 12.25 -21.98 4.12
N CYS A 333 11.13 -21.36 3.76
CA CYS A 333 10.98 -20.59 2.53
C CYS A 333 10.25 -19.26 2.81
N ALA A 334 10.52 -18.27 1.98
CA ALA A 334 9.96 -16.92 2.12
C ALA A 334 9.04 -16.57 0.95
N ILE A 335 7.92 -15.94 1.27
CA ILE A 335 6.94 -15.44 0.30
C ILE A 335 6.75 -13.95 0.54
N THR A 336 6.63 -13.16 -0.52
CA THR A 336 6.22 -11.77 -0.45
C THR A 336 5.29 -11.40 -1.61
N ALA A 337 4.62 -10.27 -1.49
CA ALA A 337 3.71 -9.76 -2.51
C ALA A 337 4.21 -8.40 -3.05
N ALA A 338 5.25 -8.43 -3.90
CA ALA A 338 5.93 -7.26 -4.47
C ALA A 338 6.57 -6.32 -3.41
N MET A 339 7.04 -6.89 -2.30
CA MET A 339 7.61 -6.14 -1.17
C MET A 339 8.97 -6.69 -0.72
N GLU A 340 9.78 -7.26 -1.61
CA GLU A 340 11.07 -7.89 -1.31
C GLU A 340 11.98 -6.99 -0.47
N ASP A 341 12.36 -5.82 -1.01
CA ASP A 341 13.21 -4.86 -0.31
C ASP A 341 12.53 -4.29 0.93
N GLY A 342 11.25 -3.91 0.80
CA GLY A 342 10.48 -3.28 1.87
C GLY A 342 10.27 -4.15 3.11
N THR A 343 10.29 -5.48 2.99
CA THR A 343 10.22 -6.44 4.10
C THR A 343 11.58 -6.98 4.51
N GLY A 344 12.67 -6.50 3.88
CA GLY A 344 14.04 -6.89 4.20
C GLY A 344 14.44 -8.27 3.66
N LEU A 345 13.71 -8.83 2.68
CA LEU A 345 13.96 -10.18 2.15
C LEU A 345 15.03 -10.25 1.05
N THR A 346 15.60 -9.13 0.60
CA THR A 346 16.64 -9.12 -0.44
C THR A 346 17.84 -10.05 -0.11
N PRO A 347 18.37 -10.10 1.14
CA PRO A 347 19.42 -11.07 1.48
C PRO A 347 18.97 -12.52 1.34
N PHE A 348 17.72 -12.83 1.73
CA PHE A 348 17.14 -14.17 1.60
C PHE A 348 17.00 -14.56 0.12
N ALA A 349 16.43 -13.69 -0.70
CA ALA A 349 16.26 -13.90 -2.14
C ALA A 349 17.60 -14.15 -2.85
N GLY A 350 18.62 -13.38 -2.52
CA GLY A 350 19.98 -13.56 -3.05
C GLY A 350 20.65 -14.87 -2.61
N ARG A 351 20.41 -15.32 -1.38
CA ARG A 351 21.02 -16.52 -0.81
C ARG A 351 20.28 -17.81 -1.19
N PHE A 352 18.94 -17.76 -1.27
CA PHE A 352 18.07 -18.91 -1.46
C PHE A 352 17.02 -18.66 -2.57
N PRO A 353 17.42 -18.40 -3.82
CA PRO A 353 16.49 -18.05 -4.90
C PRO A 353 15.42 -19.12 -5.15
N ASP A 354 15.72 -20.41 -4.96
CA ASP A 354 14.78 -21.52 -5.15
C ASP A 354 13.76 -21.67 -4.00
N ARG A 355 13.93 -20.92 -2.92
CA ARG A 355 13.06 -20.92 -1.74
C ARG A 355 12.43 -19.55 -1.47
N PHE A 356 12.62 -18.62 -2.39
CA PHE A 356 12.04 -17.29 -2.36
C PHE A 356 10.97 -17.15 -3.43
N PHE A 357 9.79 -16.65 -3.05
CA PHE A 357 8.63 -16.51 -3.94
C PHE A 357 8.06 -15.10 -3.84
N ASP A 358 8.34 -14.26 -4.84
CA ASP A 358 7.58 -13.03 -5.05
C ASP A 358 6.39 -13.35 -5.97
N VAL A 359 5.18 -13.11 -5.50
CA VAL A 359 3.94 -13.43 -6.23
C VAL A 359 3.33 -12.21 -6.94
N GLY A 360 4.02 -11.07 -6.96
CA GLY A 360 3.45 -9.79 -7.38
C GLY A 360 2.47 -9.24 -6.34
N ILE A 361 1.65 -8.26 -6.71
CA ILE A 361 0.69 -7.65 -5.75
C ILE A 361 -0.53 -8.57 -5.61
N ALA A 362 -0.37 -9.71 -4.93
CA ALA A 362 -1.36 -10.78 -4.85
C ALA A 362 -1.36 -11.46 -3.46
N GLU A 363 -1.71 -10.70 -2.42
CA GLU A 363 -1.62 -11.11 -1.02
C GLU A 363 -2.48 -12.35 -0.71
N GLY A 364 -3.69 -12.43 -1.28
CA GLY A 364 -4.55 -13.61 -1.13
C GLY A 364 -3.92 -14.86 -1.73
N HIS A 365 -3.30 -14.75 -2.93
CA HIS A 365 -2.56 -15.84 -3.54
C HIS A 365 -1.34 -16.26 -2.69
N ALA A 366 -0.60 -15.29 -2.13
CA ALA A 366 0.54 -15.56 -1.25
C ALA A 366 0.13 -16.42 -0.05
N ALA A 367 -0.98 -16.07 0.63
CA ALA A 367 -1.48 -16.79 1.78
C ALA A 367 -1.96 -18.21 1.43
N ALA A 368 -2.70 -18.37 0.32
CA ALA A 368 -3.13 -19.69 -0.16
C ALA A 368 -1.95 -20.56 -0.62
N MET A 369 -0.94 -19.97 -1.27
CA MET A 369 0.30 -20.66 -1.64
C MET A 369 1.08 -21.10 -0.40
N ALA A 370 1.17 -20.25 0.65
CA ALA A 370 1.80 -20.60 1.91
C ALA A 370 1.11 -21.82 2.55
N ALA A 371 -0.25 -21.85 2.52
CA ALA A 371 -0.99 -23.02 3.00
C ALA A 371 -0.62 -24.29 2.20
N GLY A 372 -0.51 -24.21 0.88
CA GLY A 372 -0.09 -25.31 0.02
C GLY A 372 1.31 -25.82 0.35
N LEU A 373 2.27 -24.92 0.55
CA LEU A 373 3.65 -25.25 0.94
C LEU A 373 3.69 -25.93 2.32
N ALA A 374 3.01 -25.36 3.30
CA ALA A 374 2.92 -25.91 4.65
C ALA A 374 2.27 -27.32 4.65
N LYS A 375 1.26 -27.55 3.83
CA LYS A 375 0.60 -28.85 3.66
C LYS A 375 1.56 -29.93 3.17
N GLN A 376 2.60 -29.57 2.43
CA GLN A 376 3.64 -30.48 1.93
C GLN A 376 4.89 -30.55 2.85
N GLY A 377 4.84 -29.93 4.03
CA GLY A 377 5.90 -30.01 5.05
C GLY A 377 6.99 -28.94 4.94
N ALA A 378 6.82 -27.93 4.08
CA ALA A 378 7.67 -26.74 4.13
C ALA A 378 7.32 -25.86 5.35
N LEU A 379 8.22 -24.94 5.68
CA LEU A 379 8.06 -23.93 6.75
C LEU A 379 7.97 -22.53 6.07
N PRO A 380 6.82 -22.18 5.52
CA PRO A 380 6.66 -20.91 4.80
C PRO A 380 6.54 -19.73 5.76
N VAL A 381 7.25 -18.65 5.41
CA VAL A 381 7.13 -17.33 6.04
C VAL A 381 6.58 -16.36 5.00
N PHE A 382 5.37 -15.85 5.22
CA PHE A 382 4.78 -14.82 4.37
C PHE A 382 5.02 -13.44 4.99
N ALA A 383 5.92 -12.65 4.38
CA ALA A 383 6.24 -11.29 4.80
C ALA A 383 5.40 -10.27 4.02
N VAL A 384 4.65 -9.47 4.76
CA VAL A 384 3.64 -8.56 4.20
C VAL A 384 3.40 -7.36 5.12
N TYR A 385 3.07 -6.19 4.56
CA TYR A 385 2.68 -5.05 5.37
C TYR A 385 1.31 -5.28 6.02
N SER A 386 1.19 -4.88 7.27
CA SER A 386 -0.02 -5.07 8.09
C SER A 386 -1.30 -4.60 7.38
N SER A 387 -1.29 -3.40 6.80
CA SER A 387 -2.45 -2.86 6.07
C SER A 387 -2.81 -3.66 4.80
N PHE A 388 -1.84 -4.34 4.17
CA PHE A 388 -2.09 -5.16 2.98
C PHE A 388 -2.49 -6.60 3.33
N LEU A 389 -2.07 -7.11 4.49
CA LEU A 389 -2.48 -8.43 4.97
C LEU A 389 -4.02 -8.58 5.10
N GLN A 390 -4.74 -7.48 5.34
CA GLN A 390 -6.21 -7.51 5.41
C GLN A 390 -6.87 -8.02 4.11
N ARG A 391 -6.19 -7.97 2.95
CA ARG A 391 -6.67 -8.56 1.69
C ARG A 391 -6.65 -10.08 1.68
N ALA A 392 -5.90 -10.70 2.57
CA ALA A 392 -5.75 -12.14 2.69
C ALA A 392 -6.54 -12.71 3.90
N TYR A 393 -7.41 -11.92 4.53
CA TYR A 393 -8.13 -12.34 5.74
C TYR A 393 -8.89 -13.65 5.56
N ASP A 394 -9.59 -13.82 4.45
CA ASP A 394 -10.31 -15.07 4.12
C ASP A 394 -9.32 -16.25 4.02
N GLN A 395 -8.19 -16.10 3.34
CA GLN A 395 -7.20 -17.15 3.17
C GLN A 395 -6.48 -17.51 4.48
N LEU A 396 -6.24 -16.52 5.36
CA LEU A 396 -5.72 -16.77 6.70
C LEU A 396 -6.70 -17.65 7.51
N LEU A 397 -7.98 -17.30 7.46
CA LEU A 397 -9.03 -18.00 8.19
C LEU A 397 -9.30 -19.39 7.58
N HIS A 398 -9.65 -19.44 6.30
CA HIS A 398 -10.13 -20.64 5.61
C HIS A 398 -9.01 -21.59 5.22
N ASP A 399 -7.98 -21.09 4.51
CA ASP A 399 -6.97 -21.95 3.92
C ASP A 399 -5.91 -22.38 4.94
N VAL A 400 -5.57 -21.51 5.89
CA VAL A 400 -4.50 -21.76 6.87
C VAL A 400 -5.06 -22.21 8.21
N ALA A 401 -5.83 -21.37 8.91
CA ALA A 401 -6.22 -21.60 10.29
C ALA A 401 -7.22 -22.74 10.46
N LEU A 402 -8.23 -22.83 9.59
CA LEU A 402 -9.22 -23.92 9.62
C LEU A 402 -8.56 -25.30 9.40
N SER A 403 -7.49 -25.34 8.60
CA SER A 403 -6.72 -26.55 8.34
C SER A 403 -5.60 -26.78 9.36
N GLY A 404 -5.40 -25.88 10.33
CA GLY A 404 -4.36 -25.96 11.35
C GLY A 404 -2.93 -25.97 10.78
N LEU A 405 -2.70 -25.36 9.62
CA LEU A 405 -1.43 -25.40 8.92
C LEU A 405 -0.42 -24.46 9.58
N HIS A 406 0.84 -24.90 9.63
CA HIS A 406 1.92 -24.10 10.19
C HIS A 406 2.48 -23.13 9.15
N VAL A 407 2.01 -21.89 9.22
CA VAL A 407 2.47 -20.76 8.42
C VAL A 407 2.86 -19.62 9.35
N VAL A 408 4.04 -19.02 9.13
CA VAL A 408 4.46 -17.82 9.85
C VAL A 408 4.15 -16.59 9.01
N PHE A 409 3.38 -15.65 9.55
CA PHE A 409 3.06 -14.36 8.94
C PHE A 409 3.96 -13.29 9.58
N ALA A 410 4.95 -12.79 8.85
CA ALA A 410 5.77 -11.66 9.26
C ALA A 410 5.04 -10.36 8.89
N VAL A 411 4.31 -9.81 9.87
CA VAL A 411 3.42 -8.66 9.70
C VAL A 411 4.20 -7.37 9.96
N ASP A 412 4.80 -6.87 8.89
CA ASP A 412 5.60 -5.65 8.91
C ASP A 412 4.72 -4.40 8.92
N ARG A 413 5.23 -3.29 9.40
CA ARG A 413 4.53 -1.98 9.49
C ARG A 413 3.24 -2.03 10.32
N ALA A 414 3.24 -2.82 11.40
CA ALA A 414 2.16 -2.82 12.36
C ALA A 414 2.13 -1.51 13.16
N GLY A 415 0.95 -1.01 13.47
CA GLY A 415 0.75 0.28 14.15
C GLY A 415 0.79 1.48 13.18
N LEU A 416 1.16 2.64 13.71
CA LEU A 416 1.24 3.89 12.96
C LEU A 416 2.52 3.93 12.10
N VAL A 417 2.37 4.10 10.78
CA VAL A 417 3.51 4.11 9.83
C VAL A 417 3.96 5.53 9.44
N GLY A 418 3.18 6.54 9.79
CA GLY A 418 3.56 7.94 9.62
C GLY A 418 3.12 8.57 8.31
N ALA A 419 4.07 8.90 7.45
CA ALA A 419 3.89 9.81 6.30
C ALA A 419 2.90 9.34 5.21
N ASP A 420 2.60 8.05 5.10
CA ASP A 420 1.64 7.50 4.11
C ASP A 420 0.19 7.51 4.61
N GLY A 421 0.00 7.77 5.91
CA GLY A 421 -1.30 8.09 6.50
C GLY A 421 -2.32 6.95 6.53
N ALA A 422 -3.58 7.33 6.52
CA ALA A 422 -4.74 6.48 6.78
C ALA A 422 -4.83 5.19 5.95
N THR A 423 -4.26 5.19 4.74
CA THR A 423 -4.30 4.02 3.84
C THR A 423 -3.21 2.99 4.13
N HIS A 424 -2.20 3.36 4.93
CA HIS A 424 -1.03 2.51 5.18
C HIS A 424 -0.82 2.16 6.66
N HIS A 425 -1.51 2.82 7.61
CA HIS A 425 -1.42 2.47 9.02
C HIS A 425 -1.88 1.02 9.26
N GLY A 426 -1.03 0.23 9.92
CA GLY A 426 -1.28 -1.15 10.30
C GLY A 426 -2.04 -1.26 11.62
N VAL A 427 -3.22 -0.65 11.72
CA VAL A 427 -3.95 -0.46 12.98
C VAL A 427 -5.18 -1.37 13.13
N MET A 428 -5.44 -2.22 12.12
CA MET A 428 -6.56 -3.14 12.12
C MET A 428 -6.12 -4.61 12.28
N ASP A 429 -4.83 -4.91 12.20
CA ASP A 429 -4.28 -6.27 12.22
C ASP A 429 -4.60 -7.02 13.52
N THR A 430 -4.45 -6.37 14.67
CA THR A 430 -4.80 -6.99 15.96
C THR A 430 -6.27 -7.39 16.04
N VAL A 431 -7.16 -6.59 15.43
CA VAL A 431 -8.60 -6.83 15.44
C VAL A 431 -8.98 -8.08 14.66
N PHE A 432 -8.49 -8.21 13.43
CA PHE A 432 -8.86 -9.36 12.59
C PHE A 432 -8.04 -10.61 12.91
N LEU A 433 -6.75 -10.50 13.28
CA LEU A 433 -5.93 -11.65 13.66
C LEU A 433 -6.42 -12.31 14.95
N PHE A 434 -6.82 -11.51 15.95
CA PHE A 434 -7.38 -12.05 17.20
C PHE A 434 -8.68 -12.83 16.96
N GLY A 435 -9.47 -12.46 15.96
CA GLY A 435 -10.71 -13.11 15.60
C GLY A 435 -10.54 -14.47 14.90
N ILE A 436 -9.34 -14.82 14.45
CA ILE A 436 -9.06 -16.09 13.76
C ILE A 436 -8.77 -17.18 14.79
N PRO A 437 -9.58 -18.28 14.85
CA PRO A 437 -9.27 -19.40 15.73
C PRO A 437 -7.89 -19.99 15.46
N ASN A 438 -7.22 -20.43 16.52
CA ASN A 438 -5.87 -21.04 16.50
C ASN A 438 -4.73 -20.11 16.04
N MET A 439 -5.00 -18.83 15.74
CA MET A 439 -3.97 -17.88 15.38
C MET A 439 -3.19 -17.42 16.61
N THR A 440 -1.88 -17.69 16.63
CA THR A 440 -0.97 -17.10 17.60
C THR A 440 -0.46 -15.75 17.11
N VAL A 441 -0.50 -14.71 17.94
CA VAL A 441 -0.01 -13.37 17.59
C VAL A 441 1.04 -12.91 18.59
N LEU A 442 2.28 -12.72 18.10
CA LEU A 442 3.45 -12.27 18.84
C LEU A 442 3.78 -10.81 18.52
N CYS A 443 4.25 -10.06 19.51
CA CYS A 443 4.49 -8.61 19.41
C CYS A 443 5.87 -8.25 19.97
N PRO A 444 6.98 -8.43 19.22
CA PRO A 444 8.30 -7.99 19.65
C PRO A 444 8.37 -6.47 19.79
N ALA A 445 9.11 -6.00 20.79
CA ALA A 445 9.39 -4.59 21.05
C ALA A 445 10.87 -4.22 20.81
N SER A 446 11.73 -5.23 20.67
CA SER A 446 13.17 -5.08 20.39
C SER A 446 13.62 -6.01 19.28
N PHE A 447 14.80 -5.75 18.72
CA PHE A 447 15.40 -6.61 17.71
C PHE A 447 15.74 -7.99 18.28
N ALA A 448 16.18 -8.05 19.54
CA ALA A 448 16.45 -9.31 20.21
C ALA A 448 15.19 -10.18 20.33
N GLU A 449 14.07 -9.59 20.73
CA GLU A 449 12.77 -10.28 20.78
C GLU A 449 12.30 -10.75 19.41
N LEU A 450 12.47 -9.92 18.35
CA LEU A 450 12.07 -10.32 17.00
C LEU A 450 12.82 -11.58 16.55
N ARG A 451 14.15 -11.63 16.76
CA ARG A 451 14.98 -12.83 16.46
C ARG A 451 14.52 -14.05 17.23
N ALA A 452 14.31 -13.91 18.53
CA ALA A 452 13.89 -15.01 19.40
C ALA A 452 12.47 -15.51 19.05
N MET A 453 11.52 -14.59 18.85
CA MET A 453 10.14 -14.91 18.48
C MET A 453 10.05 -15.57 17.10
N LEU A 454 10.87 -15.12 16.12
CA LEU A 454 10.89 -15.74 14.79
C LEU A 454 11.40 -17.19 14.86
N ARG A 455 12.45 -17.45 15.62
CA ARG A 455 12.96 -18.79 15.84
C ARG A 455 11.91 -19.70 16.51
N ARG A 456 11.27 -19.20 17.57
CA ARG A 456 10.19 -19.94 18.26
C ARG A 456 9.01 -20.21 17.33
N ALA A 457 8.60 -19.20 16.56
CA ALA A 457 7.50 -19.34 15.62
C ALA A 457 7.76 -20.42 14.57
N LEU A 458 8.98 -20.53 14.06
CA LEU A 458 9.34 -21.51 13.02
C LEU A 458 9.51 -22.93 13.55
N PHE A 459 10.13 -23.11 14.72
CA PHE A 459 10.62 -24.43 15.16
C PHE A 459 9.96 -25.00 16.42
N GLU A 460 9.28 -24.16 17.21
CA GLU A 460 8.73 -24.58 18.50
C GLU A 460 7.21 -24.47 18.59
N MET A 461 6.59 -23.70 17.68
CA MET A 461 5.16 -23.52 17.62
C MET A 461 4.50 -24.36 16.52
N THR A 462 3.19 -24.48 16.57
CA THR A 462 2.37 -25.18 15.58
C THR A 462 1.16 -24.33 15.21
N GLY A 463 0.56 -24.60 14.04
CA GLY A 463 -0.54 -23.81 13.52
C GLY A 463 -0.09 -22.45 12.99
N PRO A 464 -1.03 -21.53 12.69
CA PRO A 464 -0.71 -20.21 12.16
C PRO A 464 -0.12 -19.29 13.24
N VAL A 465 1.00 -18.63 12.91
CA VAL A 465 1.68 -17.68 13.82
C VAL A 465 1.90 -16.35 13.09
N ALA A 466 1.41 -15.27 13.65
CA ALA A 466 1.70 -13.92 13.19
C ALA A 466 2.70 -13.24 14.14
N ILE A 467 3.75 -12.64 13.58
CA ILE A 467 4.69 -11.79 14.32
C ILE A 467 4.53 -10.38 13.78
N ARG A 468 3.97 -9.50 14.59
CA ARG A 468 3.70 -8.11 14.18
C ARG A 468 4.75 -7.14 14.73
N TYR A 469 5.40 -6.39 13.86
CA TYR A 469 6.45 -5.43 14.21
C TYR A 469 6.29 -4.12 13.43
N PRO A 470 6.78 -2.97 13.98
CA PRO A 470 6.54 -1.67 13.39
C PRO A 470 7.49 -1.37 12.22
N ARG A 471 7.22 -0.27 11.53
CA ARG A 471 8.17 0.38 10.63
C ARG A 471 9.27 1.07 11.44
N GLY A 472 10.53 0.92 11.02
CA GLY A 472 11.67 1.61 11.63
C GLY A 472 12.44 0.77 12.64
N GLY A 473 13.16 1.44 13.54
CA GLY A 473 14.03 0.82 14.54
C GLY A 473 13.35 0.55 15.88
N GLU A 474 14.07 -0.09 16.78
CA GLU A 474 13.66 -0.25 18.18
C GLU A 474 13.83 1.08 18.95
N GLY A 475 13.17 1.19 20.09
CA GLY A 475 13.27 2.32 21.00
C GLY A 475 14.34 2.12 22.07
N ALA A 476 14.13 2.72 23.25
CA ALA A 476 15.02 2.56 24.40
C ALA A 476 14.97 1.14 25.00
N PHE A 477 13.83 0.44 24.82
CA PHE A 477 13.70 -0.95 25.23
C PHE A 477 14.36 -1.87 24.22
N THR A 478 15.48 -2.53 24.62
CA THR A 478 16.30 -3.41 23.77
C THR A 478 16.45 -4.84 24.34
N ALA A 479 15.87 -5.10 25.52
CA ALA A 479 15.97 -6.39 26.18
C ALA A 479 15.19 -7.48 25.44
N ASP A 480 15.57 -8.73 25.64
CA ASP A 480 14.79 -9.92 25.26
C ASP A 480 14.00 -10.43 26.47
N THR A 481 12.69 -10.27 26.41
CA THR A 481 11.75 -10.81 27.40
C THR A 481 10.81 -11.87 26.80
N SER A 482 11.13 -12.33 25.59
CA SER A 482 10.27 -13.21 24.79
C SER A 482 10.13 -14.65 25.30
N ALA A 483 10.90 -15.05 26.30
CA ALA A 483 10.80 -16.40 26.89
C ALA A 483 9.42 -16.71 27.48
N GLY A 484 8.69 -15.70 27.97
CA GLY A 484 7.32 -15.80 28.45
C GLY A 484 6.31 -15.10 27.53
N ASP A 485 5.02 -15.34 27.74
CA ASP A 485 3.94 -14.71 26.99
C ASP A 485 3.71 -13.25 27.40
N PHE A 486 4.24 -12.86 28.56
CA PHE A 486 4.28 -11.50 29.06
C PHE A 486 5.52 -11.29 29.93
N ALA A 487 5.88 -10.02 30.17
CA ALA A 487 6.95 -9.62 31.07
C ALA A 487 6.49 -8.48 31.99
N GLU A 488 6.84 -8.56 33.27
CA GLU A 488 6.73 -7.45 34.20
C GLU A 488 8.05 -6.66 34.15
N LEU A 489 7.98 -5.44 33.67
CA LEU A 489 9.15 -4.58 33.46
C LEU A 489 9.41 -3.65 34.64
N CYS A 490 8.34 -3.20 35.31
CA CYS A 490 8.42 -2.42 36.54
C CYS A 490 7.40 -2.96 37.55
N THR A 491 7.81 -3.00 38.82
CA THR A 491 6.91 -3.31 39.94
C THR A 491 6.24 -2.05 40.43
N GLY A 492 4.97 -2.12 40.85
CA GLY A 492 4.21 -0.99 41.37
C GLY A 492 2.89 -1.44 41.99
N LYS A 493 2.26 -0.57 42.79
CA LYS A 493 1.06 -0.91 43.57
C LYS A 493 -0.15 -0.04 43.25
N ASP A 494 0.05 1.14 42.61
CA ASP A 494 -1.01 2.16 42.47
C ASP A 494 -1.82 1.98 41.21
N ILE A 495 -1.18 1.62 40.10
CA ILE A 495 -1.79 1.35 38.77
C ILE A 495 -0.95 0.35 37.98
N THR A 496 -1.58 -0.47 37.16
CA THR A 496 -0.90 -1.26 36.14
C THR A 496 -1.05 -0.61 34.77
N LEU A 497 0.08 -0.38 34.10
CA LEU A 497 0.16 0.06 32.72
C LEU A 497 0.51 -1.15 31.85
N CYS A 498 -0.28 -1.41 30.81
CA CYS A 498 -0.11 -2.54 29.92
C CYS A 498 0.04 -2.08 28.47
N ALA A 499 0.98 -2.65 27.74
CA ALA A 499 1.14 -2.46 26.31
C ALA A 499 1.80 -3.67 25.64
N TYR A 500 1.86 -3.64 24.30
CA TYR A 500 2.59 -4.61 23.47
C TYR A 500 3.34 -3.92 22.33
N GLY A 501 4.33 -4.60 21.77
CA GLY A 501 5.19 -4.03 20.74
C GLY A 501 5.95 -2.79 21.21
N THR A 502 6.38 -1.96 20.28
CA THR A 502 7.25 -0.80 20.58
C THR A 502 6.57 0.32 21.37
N LEU A 503 5.22 0.34 21.48
CA LEU A 503 4.52 1.30 22.34
C LEU A 503 4.90 1.15 23.82
N ILE A 504 5.50 0.04 24.20
CA ILE A 504 6.04 -0.16 25.56
C ILE A 504 7.04 0.93 25.96
N ASN A 505 7.78 1.52 25.01
CA ASN A 505 8.70 2.63 25.28
C ASN A 505 7.97 3.86 25.84
N ASN A 506 6.80 4.20 25.28
CA ASN A 506 5.99 5.32 25.76
C ASN A 506 5.37 5.02 27.12
N VAL A 507 5.02 3.76 27.36
CA VAL A 507 4.48 3.31 28.66
C VAL A 507 5.56 3.33 29.75
N LEU A 508 6.80 2.95 29.43
CA LEU A 508 7.93 3.07 30.36
C LEU A 508 8.21 4.54 30.70
N GLY A 509 8.25 5.42 29.71
CA GLY A 509 8.39 6.86 29.95
C GLY A 509 7.23 7.44 30.78
N ALA A 510 6.00 6.96 30.56
CA ALA A 510 4.87 7.35 31.41
C ALA A 510 5.01 6.88 32.86
N ALA A 511 5.56 5.67 33.09
CA ALA A 511 5.82 5.16 34.43
C ALA A 511 6.90 5.97 35.16
N GLU A 512 7.94 6.42 34.45
CA GLU A 512 8.97 7.34 35.01
C GLU A 512 8.35 8.68 35.45
N LEU A 513 7.52 9.30 34.59
CA LEU A 513 6.81 10.53 34.92
C LEU A 513 5.83 10.37 36.12
N LEU A 514 5.19 9.20 36.23
CA LEU A 514 4.32 8.88 37.37
C LEU A 514 5.12 8.73 38.66
N HIS A 515 6.29 8.09 38.59
CA HIS A 515 7.18 7.94 39.75
C HIS A 515 7.66 9.28 40.31
N GLU A 516 7.99 10.23 39.42
CA GLU A 516 8.33 11.63 39.84
C GLU A 516 7.19 12.31 40.62
N ASP A 517 5.93 11.94 40.35
CA ASP A 517 4.74 12.41 41.03
C ASP A 517 4.33 11.53 42.24
N GLY A 518 5.15 10.54 42.62
CA GLY A 518 4.91 9.65 43.75
C GLY A 518 3.87 8.55 43.52
N ILE A 519 3.58 8.21 42.25
CA ILE A 519 2.68 7.12 41.84
C ILE A 519 3.53 5.92 41.35
N GLU A 520 3.42 4.82 42.07
CA GLU A 520 4.16 3.57 41.75
C GLU A 520 3.40 2.76 40.70
N ALA A 521 3.80 2.91 39.42
CA ALA A 521 3.19 2.20 38.32
C ALA A 521 3.86 0.83 38.11
N ARG A 522 3.06 -0.22 38.03
CA ARG A 522 3.46 -1.53 37.53
C ARG A 522 3.39 -1.52 36.01
N VAL A 523 4.45 -1.97 35.31
CA VAL A 523 4.45 -2.04 33.84
C VAL A 523 4.47 -3.50 33.39
N VAL A 524 3.46 -3.89 32.61
CA VAL A 524 3.31 -5.22 32.02
C VAL A 524 3.36 -5.13 30.50
N LYS A 525 4.31 -5.83 29.90
CA LYS A 525 4.43 -5.98 28.46
C LYS A 525 3.86 -7.32 28.02
N LEU A 526 2.96 -7.32 27.03
CA LEU A 526 2.47 -8.54 26.41
C LEU A 526 3.36 -8.91 25.22
N ASN A 527 3.97 -10.09 25.27
CA ASN A 527 4.75 -10.67 24.19
C ASN A 527 3.85 -11.42 23.19
N ARG A 528 2.78 -12.05 23.71
CA ARG A 528 1.71 -12.68 22.97
C ARG A 528 0.38 -12.01 23.28
N ILE A 529 -0.40 -11.68 22.24
CA ILE A 529 -1.72 -11.05 22.38
C ILE A 529 -2.87 -11.97 21.95
N SER A 530 -2.56 -13.13 21.37
CA SER A 530 -3.51 -14.19 21.02
C SER A 530 -2.79 -15.55 20.96
N PRO A 531 -3.43 -16.64 21.39
CA PRO A 531 -4.59 -16.69 22.29
C PRO A 531 -4.20 -16.30 23.71
N PHE A 532 -5.17 -15.88 24.52
CA PHE A 532 -5.01 -15.85 25.98
C PHE A 532 -5.44 -17.22 26.55
N CYS A 533 -4.58 -17.81 27.40
CA CYS A 533 -4.92 -19.05 28.06
C CYS A 533 -5.80 -18.80 29.28
N GLY A 534 -6.68 -19.77 29.61
CA GLY A 534 -7.58 -19.65 30.77
C GLY A 534 -6.81 -19.39 32.08
N GLY A 535 -7.25 -18.40 32.87
CA GLY A 535 -6.62 -17.98 34.11
C GLY A 535 -5.31 -17.20 33.94
N GLU A 536 -4.78 -17.02 32.73
CA GLU A 536 -3.54 -16.26 32.48
C GLU A 536 -3.71 -14.79 32.81
N LEU A 537 -4.75 -14.16 32.31
CA LEU A 537 -5.03 -12.74 32.57
C LEU A 537 -5.35 -12.47 34.01
N SER A 538 -6.09 -13.33 34.69
CA SER A 538 -6.36 -13.24 36.13
C SER A 538 -5.06 -13.34 36.95
N ARG A 539 -4.12 -14.19 36.55
CA ARG A 539 -2.80 -14.28 37.20
C ARG A 539 -1.98 -13.00 36.99
N ILE A 540 -2.08 -12.39 35.80
CA ILE A 540 -1.34 -11.16 35.50
C ILE A 540 -2.00 -9.93 36.14
N PHE A 541 -3.32 -9.80 36.08
CA PHE A 541 -4.07 -8.60 36.41
C PHE A 541 -5.04 -8.76 37.59
N GLY A 542 -5.28 -9.97 38.11
CA GLY A 542 -6.33 -10.25 39.10
C GLY A 542 -6.20 -9.51 40.42
N THR A 543 -5.02 -8.99 40.77
CA THR A 543 -4.81 -8.16 41.97
C THR A 543 -4.83 -6.66 41.67
N THR A 544 -4.96 -6.27 40.40
CA THR A 544 -4.87 -4.89 39.93
C THR A 544 -6.20 -4.17 40.19
N LYS A 545 -6.16 -3.07 40.96
CA LYS A 545 -7.34 -2.22 41.16
C LYS A 545 -7.54 -1.25 40.00
N ARG A 546 -6.48 -0.80 39.39
CA ARG A 546 -6.48 0.18 38.29
C ARG A 546 -5.63 -0.33 37.15
N LEU A 547 -6.21 -0.38 35.96
CA LEU A 547 -5.54 -0.89 34.74
C LEU A 547 -5.67 0.14 33.61
N LEU A 548 -4.56 0.51 33.00
CA LEU A 548 -4.50 1.25 31.74
C LEU A 548 -3.87 0.35 30.68
N VAL A 549 -4.56 0.17 29.55
CA VAL A 549 -4.04 -0.56 28.39
C VAL A 549 -3.82 0.42 27.25
N ALA A 550 -2.57 0.53 26.79
CA ALA A 550 -2.16 1.39 25.68
C ALA A 550 -1.87 0.56 24.42
N GLU A 551 -2.48 0.94 23.27
CA GLU A 551 -2.43 0.16 22.02
C GLU A 551 -2.48 1.03 20.77
N GLU A 552 -1.66 0.68 19.78
CA GLU A 552 -1.70 1.30 18.43
C GLU A 552 -2.71 0.59 17.52
N CYS A 553 -3.96 0.57 17.90
CA CYS A 553 -5.00 -0.09 17.11
C CYS A 553 -6.34 0.66 17.17
N SER A 554 -7.28 0.25 16.31
CA SER A 554 -8.67 0.71 16.37
C SER A 554 -9.26 0.47 17.75
N GLY A 555 -10.07 1.41 18.25
CA GLY A 555 -10.74 1.30 19.54
C GLY A 555 -11.87 0.26 19.59
N VAL A 556 -12.18 -0.41 18.49
CA VAL A 556 -13.21 -1.46 18.42
C VAL A 556 -12.56 -2.81 18.23
N GLY A 557 -12.84 -3.76 19.13
CA GLY A 557 -12.24 -5.09 19.10
C GLY A 557 -10.76 -5.10 19.50
N CYS A 558 -10.29 -4.07 20.16
CA CYS A 558 -8.92 -3.95 20.63
C CYS A 558 -8.61 -4.97 21.74
N ILE A 559 -7.33 -5.21 21.99
CA ILE A 559 -6.87 -6.20 22.97
C ILE A 559 -7.30 -5.82 24.39
N GLY A 560 -7.28 -4.52 24.73
CA GLY A 560 -7.77 -4.05 26.04
C GLY A 560 -9.24 -4.38 26.30
N GLN A 561 -10.11 -4.32 25.28
CA GLN A 561 -11.50 -4.77 25.41
C GLN A 561 -11.59 -6.29 25.65
N ARG A 562 -10.71 -7.07 25.03
CA ARG A 562 -10.66 -8.53 25.23
C ARG A 562 -10.15 -8.89 26.62
N ILE A 563 -9.11 -8.18 27.07
CA ILE A 563 -8.60 -8.31 28.47
C ILE A 563 -9.74 -8.02 29.46
N ALA A 564 -10.47 -6.90 29.27
CA ALA A 564 -11.59 -6.55 30.13
C ALA A 564 -12.68 -7.63 30.17
N ALA A 565 -13.08 -8.15 29.02
CA ALA A 565 -14.11 -9.19 28.93
C ALA A 565 -13.69 -10.48 29.64
N ILE A 566 -12.46 -10.95 29.42
CA ILE A 566 -11.94 -12.18 30.05
C ILE A 566 -11.82 -12.01 31.56
N LEU A 567 -11.30 -10.86 32.03
CA LEU A 567 -11.22 -10.58 33.48
C LEU A 567 -12.60 -10.55 34.14
N ALA A 568 -13.61 -9.99 33.46
CA ALA A 568 -14.99 -10.02 33.94
C ALA A 568 -15.56 -11.44 34.01
N GLU A 569 -15.36 -12.26 32.98
CA GLU A 569 -15.77 -13.66 32.94
C GLU A 569 -15.11 -14.49 34.06
N GLU A 570 -13.88 -14.17 34.41
CA GLU A 570 -13.11 -14.84 35.48
C GLU A 570 -13.36 -14.23 36.88
N GLY A 571 -14.17 -13.18 37.01
CA GLY A 571 -14.50 -12.52 38.28
C GLY A 571 -13.36 -11.66 38.87
N HIS A 572 -12.50 -11.13 38.02
CA HIS A 572 -11.31 -10.37 38.38
C HIS A 572 -11.27 -8.97 37.75
N GLU A 573 -12.43 -8.33 37.57
CA GLU A 573 -12.51 -6.99 36.96
C GLU A 573 -11.73 -5.95 37.79
N PRO A 574 -10.94 -5.09 37.15
CA PRO A 574 -10.33 -3.95 37.82
C PRO A 574 -11.43 -2.94 38.22
N GLN A 575 -11.25 -2.25 39.34
CA GLN A 575 -12.17 -1.18 39.81
C GLN A 575 -12.24 -0.03 38.79
N ARG A 576 -11.13 0.27 38.13
CA ARG A 576 -11.04 1.24 37.05
C ARG A 576 -10.22 0.67 35.90
N LEU A 577 -10.75 0.79 34.69
CA LEU A 577 -10.09 0.41 33.44
C LEU A 577 -10.07 1.61 32.50
N MET A 578 -8.91 1.91 31.92
CA MET A 578 -8.74 2.88 30.86
C MET A 578 -8.11 2.23 29.63
N LEU A 579 -8.70 2.45 28.46
CA LEU A 579 -8.21 1.98 27.16
C LEU A 579 -7.72 3.19 26.36
N CYS A 580 -6.41 3.30 26.19
CA CYS A 580 -5.77 4.32 25.36
C CYS A 580 -5.43 3.73 24.00
N ASN A 581 -6.17 4.15 22.97
CA ASN A 581 -6.03 3.63 21.60
C ASN A 581 -6.40 4.71 20.56
N LEU A 582 -6.41 4.35 19.27
CA LEU A 582 -6.66 5.30 18.18
C LEU A 582 -8.14 5.71 18.03
N GLY A 583 -9.04 5.17 18.83
CA GLY A 583 -10.48 5.42 18.74
C GLY A 583 -11.11 4.83 17.49
N ARG A 584 -12.24 5.43 17.05
CA ARG A 584 -13.03 4.99 15.87
C ARG A 584 -12.87 6.00 14.73
N ARG A 585 -11.64 6.29 14.35
CA ARG A 585 -11.34 7.28 13.30
C ARG A 585 -10.17 6.81 12.43
N PHE A 586 -10.11 7.31 11.21
CA PHE A 586 -8.92 7.20 10.38
C PHE A 586 -7.90 8.25 10.82
N ILE A 587 -6.64 7.83 11.01
CA ILE A 587 -5.54 8.70 11.40
C ILE A 587 -4.87 9.23 10.14
N GLU A 588 -4.64 10.53 10.07
CA GLU A 588 -3.99 11.17 8.93
C GLU A 588 -2.48 10.90 8.87
N GLN A 589 -1.82 11.46 7.86
CA GLN A 589 -0.38 11.41 7.72
C GLN A 589 0.32 12.37 8.69
N GLY A 590 1.55 12.02 9.10
CA GLY A 590 2.40 12.82 9.97
C GLY A 590 3.61 12.01 10.42
N SER A 591 4.51 12.55 11.22
CA SER A 591 5.51 11.74 11.91
C SER A 591 4.85 10.90 13.01
N VAL A 592 5.38 9.70 13.27
CA VAL A 592 4.80 8.80 14.30
C VAL A 592 4.71 9.48 15.66
N GLY A 593 5.73 10.28 16.04
CA GLY A 593 5.71 11.01 17.31
C GLY A 593 4.62 12.09 17.39
N GLU A 594 4.33 12.81 16.28
CA GLU A 594 3.20 13.74 16.22
C GLU A 594 1.86 13.01 16.34
N LEU A 595 1.74 11.86 15.67
CA LEU A 595 0.53 11.05 15.71
C LEU A 595 0.29 10.45 17.09
N TYR A 596 1.34 10.03 17.81
CA TYR A 596 1.21 9.61 19.22
C TYR A 596 0.67 10.73 20.09
N ARG A 597 1.21 11.97 19.99
CA ARG A 597 0.69 13.13 20.74
C ARG A 597 -0.77 13.41 20.38
N GLN A 598 -1.11 13.40 19.09
CA GLN A 598 -2.48 13.63 18.62
C GLN A 598 -3.48 12.58 19.14
N CYS A 599 -3.00 11.34 19.33
CA CYS A 599 -3.82 10.21 19.78
C CYS A 599 -3.77 9.98 21.29
N GLY A 600 -2.95 10.75 22.03
CA GLY A 600 -2.79 10.58 23.48
C GLY A 600 -2.02 9.30 23.85
N LEU A 601 -1.13 8.84 23.00
CA LEU A 601 -0.30 7.64 23.18
C LEU A 601 1.18 7.96 23.46
N ASP A 602 1.57 9.22 23.51
CA ASP A 602 2.88 9.66 24.01
C ASP A 602 2.99 9.51 25.53
N ALA A 603 4.20 9.49 26.07
CA ALA A 603 4.46 9.24 27.48
C ALA A 603 3.74 10.24 28.41
N GLU A 604 3.77 11.53 28.07
CA GLU A 604 3.14 12.59 28.87
C GLU A 604 1.62 12.44 28.90
N SER A 605 1.00 12.13 27.77
CA SER A 605 -0.45 11.92 27.69
C SER A 605 -0.89 10.66 28.42
N LEU A 606 -0.13 9.57 28.33
CA LEU A 606 -0.39 8.34 29.07
C LEU A 606 -0.24 8.55 30.58
N ALA A 607 0.80 9.28 31.03
CA ALA A 607 1.01 9.61 32.45
C ALA A 607 -0.15 10.46 32.98
N ARG A 608 -0.59 11.48 32.24
CA ARG A 608 -1.74 12.31 32.60
C ARG A 608 -3.01 11.48 32.76
N THR A 609 -3.32 10.63 31.80
CA THR A 609 -4.48 9.74 31.84
C THR A 609 -4.39 8.75 33.02
N ALA A 610 -3.20 8.20 33.28
CA ALA A 610 -2.99 7.31 34.42
C ALA A 610 -3.24 8.01 35.77
N LYS A 611 -2.83 9.27 35.91
CA LYS A 611 -3.14 10.11 37.12
C LYS A 611 -4.65 10.26 37.33
N GLU A 612 -5.42 10.52 36.27
CA GLU A 612 -6.89 10.59 36.35
C GLU A 612 -7.52 9.25 36.80
N VAL A 613 -6.93 8.13 36.37
CA VAL A 613 -7.36 6.79 36.82
C VAL A 613 -7.01 6.56 38.30
N CYS A 614 -5.93 7.16 38.82
CA CYS A 614 -5.51 7.05 40.22
C CYS A 614 -6.35 7.89 41.19
N GLN A 615 -6.92 8.98 40.73
CA GLN A 615 -7.86 9.80 41.51
C GLN A 615 -9.24 9.12 41.64
#